data_a15cbad83cc0077400ef4273f2d0042c
#
_entry.id   a15cbad83cc0077400ef4273f2d0042c
#
_cell.length_a   1.000
_cell.length_b   1.000
_cell.length_c   1.000
_cell.angle_alpha   90.00
_cell.angle_beta   90.00
_cell.angle_gamma   90.00
#
_symmetry.space_group_name_H-M   'P 1'
#
loop_
_entity.id
_entity.type
_entity.pdbx_description
1 polymer ?
#
loop_
_entity_poly.entity_id
_entity_poly.type
_entity_poly.pdbx_seq_one_letter_code
_entity_poly.pdbx_strand_id
1 'polypeptide(L)'
;MAKDTVTKLFIGSLIAFGAGAVVTIFAIALAIANNVFVMSGNDIVAIQGGGLAWALIGIATLGGLAAVGGVIAGLVAWIGAVLNTWQLDSKAWFVALVLLGIFNFGFIAMIAYVIAGPDGKAAAAARVASSPVAA
;
A
#
# COMPACT_ATOMS: atom_id res chain seq x y z
N MET A 1 -7.63 7.21 13.63
CA MET A 1 -8.26 6.07 12.91
C MET A 1 -8.19 4.83 13.79
N ALA A 2 -9.21 3.95 13.74
CA ALA A 2 -9.12 2.67 14.45
C ALA A 2 -8.08 1.75 13.79
N LYS A 3 -7.36 0.93 14.57
CA LYS A 3 -6.37 -0.02 14.06
C LYS A 3 -6.95 -0.94 12.98
N ASP A 4 -8.19 -1.41 13.16
CA ASP A 4 -8.89 -2.24 12.18
C ASP A 4 -9.02 -1.57 10.80
N THR A 5 -9.36 -0.28 10.76
CA THR A 5 -9.45 0.49 9.51
C THR A 5 -8.09 0.66 8.84
N VAL A 6 -7.05 0.96 9.64
CA VAL A 6 -5.67 1.07 9.14
C VAL A 6 -5.18 -0.26 8.55
N THR A 7 -5.46 -1.36 9.26
CA THR A 7 -5.10 -2.71 8.82
C THR A 7 -5.79 -3.09 7.51
N LYS A 8 -7.10 -2.88 7.40
CA LYS A 8 -7.86 -3.16 6.17
C LYS A 8 -7.38 -2.33 5.00
N LEU A 9 -7.12 -1.04 5.23
CA LEU A 9 -6.61 -0.14 4.21
C LEU A 9 -5.22 -0.56 3.75
N PHE A 10 -4.34 -0.96 4.67
CA PHE A 10 -3.00 -1.44 4.34
C PHE A 10 -3.03 -2.75 3.55
N ILE A 11 -3.81 -3.73 3.98
CA ILE A 11 -3.96 -5.00 3.24
C ILE A 11 -4.54 -4.74 1.85
N GLY A 12 -5.59 -3.93 1.74
CA GLY A 12 -6.18 -3.53 0.47
C GLY A 12 -5.17 -2.83 -0.45
N SER A 13 -4.32 -1.96 0.10
CA SER A 13 -3.27 -1.27 -0.65
C SER A 13 -2.23 -2.24 -1.20
N LEU A 14 -1.84 -3.26 -0.43
CA LEU A 14 -0.90 -4.30 -0.87
C LEU A 14 -1.49 -5.14 -2.00
N ILE A 15 -2.75 -5.53 -1.88
CA ILE A 15 -3.45 -6.30 -2.92
C ILE A 15 -3.54 -5.45 -4.20
N ALA A 16 -3.96 -4.19 -4.11
CA ALA A 16 -4.09 -3.30 -5.26
C ALA A 16 -2.73 -3.05 -5.93
N PHE A 17 -1.67 -2.79 -5.15
CA PHE A 17 -0.33 -2.62 -5.66
C PHE A 17 0.20 -3.90 -6.32
N GLY A 18 0.13 -5.04 -5.62
CA GLY A 18 0.65 -6.32 -6.10
C GLY A 18 -0.09 -6.81 -7.35
N ALA A 19 -1.42 -6.80 -7.33
CA ALA A 19 -2.23 -7.19 -8.49
C ALA A 19 -2.01 -6.23 -9.68
N GLY A 20 -1.99 -4.92 -9.43
CA GLY A 20 -1.73 -3.92 -10.46
C GLY A 20 -0.36 -4.06 -11.09
N ALA A 21 0.68 -4.27 -10.28
CA ALA A 21 2.04 -4.50 -10.77
C ALA A 21 2.14 -5.78 -11.62
N VAL A 22 1.58 -6.90 -11.15
CA VAL A 22 1.57 -8.17 -11.88
C VAL A 22 0.86 -8.02 -13.23
N VAL A 23 -0.33 -7.42 -13.25
CA VAL A 23 -1.09 -7.18 -14.48
C VAL A 23 -0.30 -6.31 -15.46
N THR A 24 0.32 -5.24 -14.98
CA THR A 24 1.14 -4.34 -15.80
C THR A 24 2.33 -5.06 -16.40
N ILE A 25 3.11 -5.78 -15.59
CA ILE A 25 4.29 -6.52 -16.05
C ILE A 25 3.89 -7.58 -17.08
N PHE A 26 2.80 -8.32 -16.82
CA PHE A 26 2.33 -9.36 -17.73
C PHE A 26 1.84 -8.78 -19.06
N ALA A 27 1.09 -7.68 -19.02
CA ALA A 27 0.62 -7.00 -20.24
C ALA A 27 1.79 -6.45 -21.07
N ILE A 28 2.81 -5.86 -20.43
CA ILE A 28 4.02 -5.39 -21.10
C ILE A 28 4.80 -6.57 -21.70
N ALA A 29 4.98 -7.67 -20.96
CA ALA A 29 5.67 -8.86 -21.47
C ALA A 29 4.95 -9.45 -22.69
N LEU A 30 3.62 -9.53 -22.67
CA LEU A 30 2.83 -9.95 -23.84
C LEU A 30 2.97 -8.96 -25.02
N ALA A 31 3.01 -7.67 -24.74
CA ALA A 31 3.19 -6.66 -25.79
C ALA A 31 4.55 -6.81 -26.48
N ILE A 32 5.61 -7.07 -25.71
CA ILE A 32 6.95 -7.34 -26.24
C ILE A 32 6.94 -8.64 -27.06
N ALA A 33 6.37 -9.72 -26.52
CA ALA A 33 6.31 -11.02 -27.19
C ALA A 33 5.53 -10.99 -28.52
N ASN A 34 4.56 -10.08 -28.66
CA ASN A 34 3.77 -9.89 -29.88
C ASN A 34 4.30 -8.78 -30.77
N ASN A 35 5.52 -8.29 -30.55
CA ASN A 35 6.16 -7.22 -31.33
C ASN A 35 5.31 -5.95 -31.46
N VAL A 36 4.55 -5.61 -30.41
CA VAL A 36 3.72 -4.39 -30.37
C VAL A 36 4.59 -3.14 -30.42
N PHE A 37 5.81 -3.21 -29.88
CA PHE A 37 6.75 -2.11 -29.86
C PHE A 37 7.79 -2.26 -30.99
N VAL A 38 7.91 -1.21 -31.81
CA VAL A 38 9.01 -1.12 -32.80
C VAL A 38 10.22 -0.53 -32.08
N MET A 39 11.26 -1.32 -31.95
CA MET A 39 12.49 -0.94 -31.26
C MET A 39 13.55 -0.47 -32.26
N SER A 40 14.26 0.61 -31.94
CA SER A 40 15.49 1.03 -32.62
C SER A 40 16.60 1.12 -31.59
N GLY A 41 17.42 0.07 -31.51
CA GLY A 41 18.36 -0.09 -30.41
C GLY A 41 17.62 -0.32 -29.08
N ASN A 42 17.82 0.55 -28.08
CA ASN A 42 17.15 0.50 -26.78
C ASN A 42 15.89 1.37 -26.69
N ASP A 43 15.54 2.09 -27.77
CA ASP A 43 14.43 3.04 -27.76
C ASP A 43 13.19 2.47 -28.47
N ILE A 44 12.01 2.73 -27.91
CA ILE A 44 10.73 2.44 -28.55
C ILE A 44 10.42 3.61 -29.50
N VAL A 45 10.49 3.37 -30.81
CA VAL A 45 10.31 4.42 -31.83
C VAL A 45 8.90 4.46 -32.39
N ALA A 46 8.14 3.38 -32.30
CA ALA A 46 6.76 3.30 -32.75
C ALA A 46 6.01 2.16 -32.06
N ILE A 47 4.67 2.20 -32.16
CA ILE A 47 3.78 1.12 -31.74
C ILE A 47 3.13 0.56 -33.00
N GLN A 48 3.19 -0.78 -33.15
CA GLN A 48 2.42 -1.43 -34.22
C GLN A 48 0.93 -1.35 -33.88
N GLY A 49 0.21 -0.54 -34.65
CA GLY A 49 -1.22 -0.34 -34.45
C GLY A 49 -2.01 -1.62 -34.74
N GLY A 50 -2.92 -1.96 -33.83
CA GLY A 50 -3.83 -3.09 -33.95
C GLY A 50 -4.66 -3.24 -32.68
N GLY A 51 -5.80 -3.92 -32.76
CA GLY A 51 -6.68 -4.09 -31.59
C GLY A 51 -5.98 -4.73 -30.39
N LEU A 52 -5.09 -5.70 -30.62
CA LEU A 52 -4.30 -6.34 -29.56
C LEU A 52 -3.33 -5.36 -28.88
N ALA A 53 -2.65 -4.51 -29.67
CA ALA A 53 -1.72 -3.52 -29.11
C ALA A 53 -2.43 -2.54 -28.18
N TRP A 54 -3.55 -1.98 -28.62
CA TRP A 54 -4.35 -1.06 -27.81
C TRP A 54 -4.96 -1.74 -26.60
N ALA A 55 -5.39 -3.00 -26.69
CA ALA A 55 -5.87 -3.77 -25.55
C ALA A 55 -4.78 -3.98 -24.51
N LEU A 56 -3.57 -4.38 -24.91
CA LEU A 56 -2.45 -4.62 -23.98
C LEU A 56 -1.97 -3.32 -23.32
N ILE A 57 -1.90 -2.21 -24.08
CA ILE A 57 -1.57 -0.89 -23.52
C ILE A 57 -2.64 -0.45 -22.52
N GLY A 58 -3.93 -0.64 -22.85
CA GLY A 58 -5.03 -0.33 -21.94
C GLY A 58 -4.96 -1.14 -20.65
N ILE A 59 -4.72 -2.44 -20.73
CA ILE A 59 -4.57 -3.32 -19.55
C ILE A 59 -3.35 -2.90 -18.73
N ALA A 60 -2.20 -2.62 -19.36
CA ALA A 60 -1.00 -2.15 -18.66
C ALA A 60 -1.25 -0.81 -17.95
N THR A 61 -1.96 0.10 -18.59
CA THR A 61 -2.32 1.40 -17.99
C THR A 61 -3.23 1.23 -16.78
N LEU A 62 -4.28 0.41 -16.90
CA LEU A 62 -5.20 0.15 -15.77
C LEU A 62 -4.48 -0.54 -14.61
N GLY A 63 -3.61 -1.52 -14.91
CA GLY A 63 -2.78 -2.17 -13.89
C GLY A 63 -1.83 -1.16 -13.21
N GLY A 64 -1.19 -0.29 -13.99
CA GLY A 64 -0.33 0.77 -13.47
C GLY A 64 -1.09 1.75 -12.57
N LEU A 65 -2.27 2.18 -12.98
CA LEU A 65 -3.13 3.04 -12.15
C LEU A 65 -3.56 2.36 -10.85
N ALA A 66 -3.88 1.06 -10.90
CA ALA A 66 -4.20 0.28 -9.71
C ALA A 66 -2.99 0.18 -8.76
N ALA A 67 -1.80 -0.03 -9.29
CA ALA A 67 -0.57 -0.05 -8.50
C ALA A 67 -0.29 1.30 -7.84
N VAL A 68 -0.41 2.41 -8.56
CA VAL A 68 -0.26 3.77 -8.01
C VAL A 68 -1.32 4.04 -6.94
N GLY A 69 -2.58 3.68 -7.19
CA GLY A 69 -3.65 3.77 -6.20
C GLY A 69 -3.33 2.97 -4.93
N GLY A 70 -2.75 1.79 -5.07
CA GLY A 70 -2.25 0.97 -3.96
C GLY A 70 -1.18 1.68 -3.14
N VAL A 71 -0.19 2.31 -3.79
CA VAL A 71 0.85 3.10 -3.10
C VAL A 71 0.24 4.26 -2.31
N ILE A 72 -0.67 5.01 -2.93
CA ILE A 72 -1.35 6.15 -2.27
C ILE A 72 -2.15 5.66 -1.05
N ALA A 73 -2.91 4.56 -1.19
CA ALA A 73 -3.66 3.98 -0.09
C ALA A 73 -2.74 3.47 1.04
N GLY A 74 -1.57 2.93 0.68
CA GLY A 74 -0.53 2.52 1.63
C GLY A 74 0.03 3.71 2.44
N LEU A 75 0.29 4.84 1.77
CA LEU A 75 0.71 6.07 2.44
C LEU A 75 -0.37 6.60 3.41
N VAL A 76 -1.63 6.58 3.00
CA VAL A 76 -2.75 6.98 3.87
C VAL A 76 -2.86 6.05 5.09
N ALA A 77 -2.69 4.73 4.88
CA ALA A 77 -2.66 3.76 5.98
C ALA A 77 -1.50 4.02 6.95
N TRP A 78 -0.30 4.31 6.43
CA TRP A 78 0.86 4.65 7.25
C TRP A 78 0.65 5.93 8.07
N ILE A 79 0.15 7.00 7.45
CA ILE A 79 -0.21 8.23 8.17
C ILE A 79 -1.26 7.93 9.25
N GLY A 80 -2.26 7.11 8.94
CA GLY A 80 -3.27 6.67 9.89
C GLY A 80 -2.69 5.90 11.08
N ALA A 81 -1.68 5.04 10.85
CA ALA A 81 -0.96 4.32 11.91
C ALA A 81 -0.17 5.28 12.80
N VAL A 82 0.56 6.22 12.20
CA VAL A 82 1.33 7.26 12.93
C VAL A 82 0.39 8.09 13.82
N LEU A 83 -0.73 8.58 13.27
CA LEU A 83 -1.71 9.36 14.04
C LEU A 83 -2.36 8.53 15.15
N ASN A 84 -2.63 7.24 14.91
CA ASN A 84 -3.20 6.36 15.91
C ASN A 84 -2.24 6.14 17.08
N THR A 85 -0.96 5.90 16.79
CA THR A 85 0.08 5.71 17.83
C THR A 85 0.36 6.99 18.62
N TRP A 86 0.26 8.15 17.97
CA TRP A 86 0.34 9.45 18.66
C TRP A 86 -0.77 9.61 19.72
N GLN A 87 -2.02 9.28 19.35
CA GLN A 87 -3.17 9.42 20.26
C GLN A 87 -3.18 8.42 21.40
N LEU A 88 -2.49 7.28 21.27
CA LEU A 88 -2.47 6.19 22.25
C LEU A 88 -1.32 6.28 23.26
N ASP A 89 -0.58 7.39 23.32
CA ASP A 89 0.64 7.53 24.15
C ASP A 89 1.72 6.46 23.89
N SER A 90 1.62 5.75 22.79
CA SER A 90 2.58 4.72 22.36
C SER A 90 3.80 5.34 21.70
N LYS A 91 4.57 6.12 22.46
CA LYS A 91 5.73 6.86 21.94
C LYS A 91 6.74 5.97 21.21
N ALA A 92 6.96 4.76 21.69
CA ALA A 92 7.88 3.81 21.07
C ALA A 92 7.41 3.41 19.65
N TRP A 93 6.13 3.08 19.48
CA TRP A 93 5.55 2.75 18.18
C TRP A 93 5.51 3.96 17.24
N PHE A 94 5.20 5.13 17.78
CA PHE A 94 5.23 6.37 17.00
C PHE A 94 6.62 6.64 16.41
N VAL A 95 7.64 6.60 17.26
CA VAL A 95 9.04 6.81 16.85
C VAL A 95 9.48 5.73 15.84
N ALA A 96 9.14 4.47 16.08
CA ALA A 96 9.47 3.37 15.17
C ALA A 96 8.84 3.56 13.79
N LEU A 97 7.53 3.88 13.72
CA LEU A 97 6.83 4.12 12.46
C LEU A 97 7.38 5.31 11.68
N VAL A 98 7.71 6.40 12.37
CA VAL A 98 8.26 7.61 11.75
C VAL A 98 9.68 7.36 11.26
N LEU A 99 10.56 6.83 12.11
CA LEU A 99 11.94 6.56 11.73
C LEU A 99 12.04 5.55 10.57
N LEU A 100 11.36 4.41 10.69
CA LEU A 100 11.37 3.40 9.62
C LEU A 100 10.70 3.94 8.35
N GLY A 101 9.68 4.79 8.46
CA GLY A 101 9.07 5.46 7.30
C GLY A 101 10.03 6.37 6.56
N ILE A 102 10.80 7.20 7.27
CA ILE A 102 11.80 8.11 6.70
C ILE A 102 12.94 7.33 6.02
N PHE A 103 13.39 6.23 6.62
CA PHE A 103 14.43 5.38 6.06
C PHE A 103 13.94 4.41 4.95
N ASN A 104 12.75 4.63 4.40
CA ASN A 104 12.14 3.79 3.36
C ASN A 104 11.78 2.34 3.81
N PHE A 105 11.81 2.07 5.11
CA PHE A 105 11.37 0.81 5.72
C PHE A 105 9.94 0.86 6.25
N GLY A 106 9.15 1.86 5.82
CA GLY A 106 7.77 2.06 6.25
C GLY A 106 6.88 0.83 6.04
N PHE A 107 7.15 0.05 4.99
CA PHE A 107 6.47 -1.22 4.73
C PHE A 107 6.68 -2.24 5.85
N ILE A 108 7.92 -2.42 6.30
CA ILE A 108 8.27 -3.33 7.40
C ILE A 108 7.64 -2.85 8.71
N ALA A 109 7.70 -1.54 8.96
CA ALA A 109 7.07 -0.93 10.12
C ALA A 109 5.56 -1.15 10.14
N MET A 110 4.89 -1.07 8.97
CA MET A 110 3.46 -1.32 8.84
C MET A 110 3.10 -2.79 9.07
N ILE A 111 3.90 -3.74 8.58
CA ILE A 111 3.69 -5.17 8.87
C ILE A 111 3.79 -5.40 10.38
N ALA A 112 4.85 -4.90 11.02
CA ALA A 112 5.03 -5.01 12.47
C ALA A 112 3.87 -4.36 13.24
N TYR A 113 3.40 -3.19 12.80
CA TYR A 113 2.27 -2.50 13.40
C TYR A 113 0.96 -3.29 13.28
N VAL A 114 0.68 -3.90 12.13
CA VAL A 114 -0.52 -4.71 11.92
C VAL A 114 -0.52 -5.92 12.86
N ILE A 115 0.64 -6.57 13.02
CA ILE A 115 0.78 -7.78 13.86
C ILE A 115 0.76 -7.43 15.35
N ALA A 116 1.58 -6.48 15.79
CA ALA A 116 1.89 -6.22 17.20
C ALA A 116 1.59 -4.79 17.68
N GLY A 117 1.08 -3.91 16.81
CA GLY A 117 0.82 -2.52 17.15
C GLY A 117 -0.31 -2.35 18.17
N PRO A 118 -0.34 -1.22 18.89
CA PRO A 118 -1.33 -0.95 19.93
C PRO A 118 -2.73 -0.84 19.36
N ASP A 119 -3.70 -1.45 20.05
CA ASP A 119 -5.12 -1.35 19.71
C ASP A 119 -5.81 -0.39 20.68
N GLY A 120 -6.34 0.73 20.17
CA GLY A 120 -7.05 1.73 20.97
C GLY A 120 -8.29 1.20 21.67
N LYS A 121 -8.93 0.18 21.12
CA LYS A 121 -10.09 -0.46 21.75
C LYS A 121 -9.67 -1.25 23.01
N ALA A 122 -8.57 -1.99 22.92
CA ALA A 122 -8.03 -2.73 24.06
C ALA A 122 -7.54 -1.78 25.15
N ALA A 123 -6.88 -0.68 24.79
CA ALA A 123 -6.44 0.33 25.73
C ALA A 123 -7.62 1.06 26.41
N ALA A 124 -8.68 1.37 25.67
CA ALA A 124 -9.89 1.96 26.21
C ALA A 124 -10.62 1.00 27.17
N ALA A 125 -10.75 -0.28 26.79
CA ALA A 125 -11.35 -1.31 27.64
C ALA A 125 -10.55 -1.52 28.95
N ALA A 126 -9.22 -1.52 28.87
CA ALA A 126 -8.36 -1.62 30.05
C ALA A 126 -8.51 -0.42 30.98
N ARG A 127 -8.65 0.80 30.44
CA ARG A 127 -8.91 2.02 31.24
C ARG A 127 -10.26 1.96 31.95
N VAL A 128 -11.31 1.48 31.28
CA VAL A 128 -12.64 1.32 31.88
C VAL A 128 -12.60 0.26 32.99
N ALA A 129 -11.90 -0.87 32.77
CA ALA A 129 -11.77 -1.93 33.77
C ALA A 129 -10.94 -1.53 34.99
N SER A 130 -9.96 -0.62 34.81
CA SER A 130 -9.11 -0.09 35.88
C SER A 130 -9.69 1.16 36.56
N SER A 131 -10.75 1.75 36.04
CA SER A 131 -11.46 2.86 36.70
C SER A 131 -12.06 2.34 38.00
N PRO A 132 -11.73 2.94 39.17
CA PRO A 132 -12.42 2.59 40.40
C PRO A 132 -13.90 2.92 40.21
N VAL A 133 -14.75 1.91 40.40
CA VAL A 133 -16.19 2.15 40.44
C VAL A 133 -16.39 3.09 41.61
N ALA A 134 -16.74 4.34 41.35
CA ALA A 134 -17.15 5.26 42.38
C ALA A 134 -18.41 4.68 43.04
N ALA A 135 -18.23 4.14 44.21
CA ALA A 135 -19.35 3.67 45.04
C ALA A 135 -20.15 4.88 45.54
#